data_f2395316cf7d8aa3699c52be1b12d97b
#
_entry.id   f2395316cf7d8aa3699c52be1b12d97b
#
_cell.length_a   1.000
_cell.length_b   1.000
_cell.length_c   1.000
_cell.angle_alpha   90.00
_cell.angle_beta   90.00
_cell.angle_gamma   90.00
#
_symmetry.space_group_name_H-M   'P 1'
#
loop_
_entity.id
_entity.type
_entity.pdbx_description
1 polymer ?
#
loop_
_entity_poly.entity_id
_entity_poly.type
_entity_poly.pdbx_seq_one_letter_code
_entity_poly.pdbx_strand_id
1 'polypeptide(L)'
;GDGSSTICIGSFSPKSSVEHSVMPDRIAAATWLCACASAGGEVAVDGAVPAHLVPVTQALREMGCTVDEYPGGIKICAPDRLRAPRPVATRPYPGFPTDAQALLMAATLKAEGTSVFTENMFESRFRHVPELRRMGAEISTEGRVAIVRGVPSLHGAPVTATDLRGSAALLIAALGAEGETVLHDNCHLRRGYEDPVKVLTALGAEIR
;
A
#
# COMPACT_ATOMS: atom_id res chain seq x y z
N GLY A 1 -11.22 -25.91 3.14
CA GLY A 1 -10.46 -26.09 4.34
C GLY A 1 -10.36 -24.82 5.14
N ASP A 2 -11.25 -24.69 6.09
CA ASP A 2 -11.36 -23.50 6.92
C ASP A 2 -10.07 -23.29 7.75
N GLY A 3 -9.29 -22.26 7.41
CA GLY A 3 -8.03 -21.96 8.09
C GLY A 3 -6.90 -22.96 7.86
N SER A 4 -7.03 -23.89 6.93
CA SER A 4 -5.99 -24.85 6.55
C SER A 4 -5.47 -24.60 5.12
N SER A 5 -4.30 -25.16 4.80
CA SER A 5 -3.74 -25.16 3.43
C SER A 5 -4.43 -26.15 2.48
N THR A 6 -5.43 -26.93 2.98
CA THR A 6 -6.10 -27.95 2.21
C THR A 6 -7.53 -27.50 1.85
N ILE A 7 -7.86 -27.57 0.59
CA ILE A 7 -9.21 -27.34 0.06
C ILE A 7 -9.78 -28.70 -0.37
N CYS A 8 -10.90 -29.10 0.24
CA CYS A 8 -11.61 -30.31 -0.16
C CYS A 8 -12.80 -29.91 -1.05
N ILE A 9 -12.83 -30.39 -2.28
CA ILE A 9 -13.92 -30.17 -3.23
C ILE A 9 -14.66 -31.51 -3.40
N GLY A 10 -15.90 -31.56 -2.90
CA GLY A 10 -16.78 -32.72 -3.11
C GLY A 10 -17.52 -32.65 -4.44
N SER A 11 -18.14 -33.75 -4.83
CA SER A 11 -19.07 -33.75 -5.96
C SER A 11 -20.28 -32.89 -5.66
N PHE A 12 -20.73 -32.12 -6.61
CA PHE A 12 -21.94 -31.29 -6.51
C PHE A 12 -22.74 -31.35 -7.81
N SER A 13 -24.03 -31.15 -7.71
CA SER A 13 -24.88 -30.94 -8.91
C SER A 13 -24.90 -29.47 -9.24
N PRO A 14 -24.57 -29.07 -10.49
CA PRO A 14 -24.61 -27.67 -10.91
C PRO A 14 -26.00 -27.08 -10.69
N LYS A 15 -26.08 -25.90 -10.12
CA LYS A 15 -27.32 -25.11 -10.03
C LYS A 15 -27.53 -24.35 -11.34
N SER A 16 -28.78 -24.05 -11.69
CA SER A 16 -29.08 -23.26 -12.89
C SER A 16 -28.59 -21.83 -12.81
N SER A 17 -28.50 -21.26 -11.61
CA SER A 17 -27.97 -19.92 -11.36
C SER A 17 -27.44 -19.83 -9.93
N VAL A 18 -26.41 -18.99 -9.75
CA VAL A 18 -25.84 -18.64 -8.44
C VAL A 18 -25.58 -17.14 -8.44
N GLU A 19 -26.01 -16.47 -7.38
CA GLU A 19 -25.66 -15.08 -7.11
C GLU A 19 -24.54 -15.03 -6.08
N HIS A 20 -23.51 -14.24 -6.34
CA HIS A 20 -22.37 -14.07 -5.45
C HIS A 20 -21.90 -12.63 -5.48
N SER A 21 -21.77 -12.01 -4.29
CA SER A 21 -21.13 -10.70 -4.13
C SER A 21 -19.64 -10.87 -3.94
N VAL A 22 -18.85 -10.25 -4.81
CA VAL A 22 -17.39 -10.26 -4.70
C VAL A 22 -16.96 -9.45 -3.49
N MET A 23 -16.02 -9.99 -2.70
CA MET A 23 -15.49 -9.27 -1.55
C MET A 23 -14.69 -8.03 -1.98
N PRO A 24 -14.68 -6.96 -1.16
CA PRO A 24 -13.89 -5.76 -1.44
C PRO A 24 -12.39 -6.04 -1.56
N ASP A 25 -11.71 -5.29 -2.46
CA ASP A 25 -10.27 -5.40 -2.63
C ASP A 25 -9.53 -4.75 -1.46
N ARG A 26 -8.94 -5.59 -0.60
CA ARG A 26 -8.13 -5.16 0.53
C ARG A 26 -6.86 -4.40 0.11
N ILE A 27 -6.33 -4.63 -1.08
CA ILE A 27 -5.09 -3.96 -1.52
C ILE A 27 -5.41 -2.55 -2.02
N ALA A 28 -6.54 -2.34 -2.69
CA ALA A 28 -7.02 -1.00 -3.00
C ALA A 28 -7.25 -0.19 -1.71
N ALA A 29 -7.92 -0.78 -0.69
CA ALA A 29 -8.08 -0.14 0.60
C ALA A 29 -6.72 0.19 1.26
N ALA A 30 -5.77 -0.76 1.31
CA ALA A 30 -4.42 -0.52 1.82
C ALA A 30 -3.70 0.63 1.10
N THR A 31 -3.92 0.78 -0.21
CA THR A 31 -3.33 1.87 -1.00
C THR A 31 -3.80 3.23 -0.49
N TRP A 32 -5.11 3.40 -0.30
CA TRP A 32 -5.66 4.68 0.17
C TRP A 32 -5.26 4.99 1.61
N LEU A 33 -5.17 3.98 2.48
CA LEU A 33 -4.66 4.15 3.83
C LEU A 33 -3.18 4.58 3.84
N CYS A 34 -2.33 3.95 3.02
CA CYS A 34 -0.92 4.32 2.88
C CYS A 34 -0.75 5.70 2.22
N ALA A 35 -1.62 6.06 1.26
CA ALA A 35 -1.62 7.38 0.63
C ALA A 35 -1.91 8.49 1.65
N CYS A 36 -2.93 8.30 2.49
CA CYS A 36 -3.23 9.20 3.61
C CYS A 36 -2.05 9.32 4.57
N ALA A 37 -1.43 8.21 4.97
CA ALA A 37 -0.27 8.23 5.85
C ALA A 37 0.90 9.04 5.27
N SER A 38 1.15 8.94 3.95
CA SER A 38 2.23 9.67 3.25
C SER A 38 1.94 11.17 3.09
N ALA A 39 0.70 11.50 2.70
CA ALA A 39 0.29 12.87 2.38
C ALA A 39 -0.12 13.67 3.62
N GLY A 40 -0.51 13.00 4.70
CA GLY A 40 -1.16 13.61 5.84
C GLY A 40 -2.68 13.69 5.70
N GLY A 41 -3.35 14.21 6.73
CA GLY A 41 -4.79 14.40 6.74
C GLY A 41 -5.58 13.17 7.19
N GLU A 42 -6.81 13.04 6.70
CA GLU A 42 -7.77 12.04 7.14
C GLU A 42 -8.53 11.47 5.95
N VAL A 43 -8.71 10.14 5.91
CA VAL A 43 -9.46 9.45 4.86
C VAL A 43 -10.32 8.35 5.47
N ALA A 44 -11.57 8.24 5.02
CA ALA A 44 -12.45 7.10 5.27
C ALA A 44 -12.54 6.22 4.00
N VAL A 45 -12.42 4.92 4.18
CA VAL A 45 -12.52 3.93 3.11
C VAL A 45 -13.75 3.06 3.38
N ASP A 46 -14.86 3.43 2.75
CA ASP A 46 -16.11 2.68 2.83
C ASP A 46 -16.02 1.37 2.04
N GLY A 47 -16.76 0.37 2.48
CA GLY A 47 -16.77 -0.98 1.89
C GLY A 47 -15.55 -1.83 2.28
N ALA A 48 -14.54 -1.30 2.94
CA ALA A 48 -13.40 -2.08 3.41
C ALA A 48 -13.80 -3.06 4.51
N VAL A 49 -13.23 -4.25 4.50
CA VAL A 49 -13.39 -5.27 5.56
C VAL A 49 -12.19 -5.20 6.50
N PRO A 50 -12.32 -4.66 7.73
CA PRO A 50 -11.20 -4.46 8.65
C PRO A 50 -10.39 -5.72 8.91
N ALA A 51 -11.06 -6.86 9.07
CA ALA A 51 -10.42 -8.16 9.32
C ALA A 51 -9.44 -8.59 8.22
N HIS A 52 -9.61 -8.10 6.99
CA HIS A 52 -8.70 -8.40 5.87
C HIS A 52 -7.45 -7.53 5.86
N LEU A 53 -7.41 -6.47 6.67
CA LEU A 53 -6.38 -5.43 6.67
C LEU A 53 -5.55 -5.39 7.96
N VAL A 54 -5.82 -6.28 8.92
CA VAL A 54 -5.18 -6.27 10.26
C VAL A 54 -3.67 -6.04 10.22
N PRO A 55 -2.84 -6.74 9.41
CA PRO A 55 -1.40 -6.49 9.41
C PRO A 55 -1.02 -5.09 8.91
N VAL A 56 -1.78 -4.53 7.96
CA VAL A 56 -1.54 -3.21 7.40
C VAL A 56 -1.95 -2.13 8.39
N THR A 57 -3.16 -2.22 8.96
CA THR A 57 -3.66 -1.26 9.96
C THR A 57 -2.82 -1.27 11.22
N GLN A 58 -2.31 -2.44 11.64
CA GLN A 58 -1.38 -2.53 12.75
C GLN A 58 -0.07 -1.79 12.46
N ALA A 59 0.53 -1.98 11.29
CA ALA A 59 1.74 -1.24 10.90
C ALA A 59 1.51 0.27 10.86
N LEU A 60 0.37 0.72 10.33
CA LEU A 60 0.00 2.14 10.31
C LEU A 60 -0.21 2.72 11.71
N ARG A 61 -0.82 1.95 12.64
CA ARG A 61 -0.93 2.35 14.07
C ARG A 61 0.47 2.46 14.72
N GLU A 62 1.38 1.55 14.43
CA GLU A 62 2.77 1.62 14.90
C GLU A 62 3.51 2.85 14.35
N MET A 63 3.18 3.27 13.14
CA MET A 63 3.68 4.52 12.54
C MET A 63 3.09 5.79 13.19
N GLY A 64 2.12 5.65 14.07
CA GLY A 64 1.48 6.75 14.80
C GLY A 64 0.14 7.19 14.21
N CYS A 65 -0.36 6.55 13.16
CA CYS A 65 -1.67 6.84 12.63
C CYS A 65 -2.77 6.39 13.59
N THR A 66 -3.83 7.20 13.72
CA THR A 66 -5.09 6.74 14.31
C THR A 66 -5.87 5.98 13.25
N VAL A 67 -6.24 4.73 13.55
CA VAL A 67 -7.02 3.89 12.63
C VAL A 67 -8.23 3.37 13.36
N ASP A 68 -9.41 3.85 12.97
CA ASP A 68 -10.70 3.52 13.54
C ASP A 68 -11.46 2.59 12.58
N GLU A 69 -12.00 1.53 13.13
CA GLU A 69 -12.83 0.57 12.41
C GLU A 69 -14.30 0.84 12.74
N TYR A 70 -15.13 0.88 11.71
CA TYR A 70 -16.58 1.05 11.86
C TYR A 70 -17.35 0.04 11.00
N PRO A 71 -18.65 -0.17 11.26
CA PRO A 71 -19.45 -1.06 10.43
C PRO A 71 -19.44 -0.60 8.96
N GLY A 72 -18.76 -1.37 8.11
CA GLY A 72 -18.67 -1.10 6.67
C GLY A 72 -17.46 -0.32 6.22
N GLY A 73 -16.44 -0.04 7.09
CA GLY A 73 -15.26 0.68 6.64
C GLY A 73 -14.14 0.87 7.65
N ILE A 74 -13.13 1.62 7.23
CA ILE A 74 -11.97 2.00 8.03
C ILE A 74 -11.69 3.48 7.80
N LYS A 75 -11.44 4.21 8.87
CA LYS A 75 -10.98 5.59 8.86
C LYS A 75 -9.53 5.65 9.33
N ILE A 76 -8.72 6.45 8.68
CA ILE A 76 -7.34 6.74 9.07
C ILE A 76 -7.16 8.24 9.24
N CYS A 77 -6.42 8.63 10.27
CA CYS A 77 -5.90 9.98 10.44
C CYS A 77 -4.37 9.87 10.61
N ALA A 78 -3.63 10.56 9.76
CA ALA A 78 -2.18 10.60 9.83
C ALA A 78 -1.71 11.61 10.88
N PRO A 79 -0.65 11.32 11.68
CA PRO A 79 -0.04 12.29 12.56
C PRO A 79 0.81 13.28 11.76
N ASP A 80 1.20 14.39 12.36
CA ASP A 80 2.13 15.35 11.76
C ASP A 80 3.48 14.69 11.41
N ARG A 81 3.86 13.65 12.12
CA ARG A 81 5.12 12.95 11.94
C ARG A 81 4.98 11.44 12.15
N LEU A 82 5.26 10.70 11.10
CA LEU A 82 5.26 9.24 11.14
C LEU A 82 6.53 8.71 11.81
N ARG A 83 6.44 7.53 12.40
CA ARG A 83 7.56 6.75 12.95
C ARG A 83 7.75 5.48 12.15
N ALA A 84 8.97 4.95 12.14
CA ALA A 84 9.24 3.65 11.54
C ALA A 84 8.46 2.55 12.29
N PRO A 85 7.71 1.67 11.57
CA PRO A 85 7.07 0.53 12.19
C PRO A 85 8.10 -0.54 12.57
N ARG A 86 7.68 -1.55 13.32
CA ARG A 86 8.48 -2.76 13.52
C ARG A 86 8.80 -3.42 12.18
N PRO A 87 9.87 -4.25 12.08
CA PRO A 87 10.22 -4.95 10.86
C PRO A 87 9.02 -5.68 10.24
N VAL A 88 8.78 -5.43 8.96
CA VAL A 88 7.66 -6.00 8.18
C VAL A 88 8.17 -7.14 7.34
N ALA A 89 7.57 -8.33 7.49
CA ALA A 89 7.88 -9.49 6.64
C ALA A 89 6.61 -9.97 5.94
N THR A 90 6.69 -10.11 4.61
CA THR A 90 5.56 -10.61 3.83
C THR A 90 5.31 -12.08 4.11
N ARG A 91 4.02 -12.45 4.23
CA ARG A 91 3.55 -13.81 4.50
C ARG A 91 2.20 -14.06 3.83
N PRO A 92 1.84 -15.33 3.56
CA PRO A 92 0.49 -15.68 3.15
C PRO A 92 -0.56 -15.18 4.15
N TYR A 93 -1.77 -14.98 3.67
CA TYR A 93 -2.89 -14.59 4.54
C TYR A 93 -3.03 -15.56 5.72
N PRO A 94 -3.26 -15.08 6.95
CA PRO A 94 -3.56 -13.70 7.36
C PRO A 94 -2.33 -12.81 7.66
N GLY A 95 -1.12 -13.17 7.21
CA GLY A 95 0.07 -12.36 7.40
C GLY A 95 0.09 -11.10 6.52
N PHE A 96 1.20 -10.34 6.58
CA PHE A 96 1.36 -9.10 5.82
C PHE A 96 1.41 -9.40 4.30
N PRO A 97 0.49 -8.85 3.48
CA PRO A 97 0.42 -9.18 2.07
C PRO A 97 1.57 -8.55 1.27
N THR A 98 2.19 -9.36 0.39
CA THR A 98 3.26 -8.88 -0.50
C THR A 98 2.81 -7.70 -1.38
N ASP A 99 1.53 -7.64 -1.75
CA ASP A 99 0.98 -6.54 -2.55
C ASP A 99 0.86 -5.22 -1.79
N ALA A 100 0.84 -5.23 -0.46
CA ALA A 100 0.88 -4.03 0.35
C ALA A 100 2.30 -3.61 0.77
N GLN A 101 3.32 -4.43 0.48
CA GLN A 101 4.69 -4.17 0.90
C GLN A 101 5.24 -2.87 0.29
N ALA A 102 5.11 -2.69 -1.02
CA ALA A 102 5.57 -1.49 -1.71
C ALA A 102 4.80 -0.23 -1.27
N LEU A 103 3.50 -0.37 -1.00
CA LEU A 103 2.62 0.70 -0.55
C LEU A 103 3.04 1.23 0.83
N LEU A 104 3.23 0.31 1.78
CA LEU A 104 3.67 0.68 3.12
C LEU A 104 5.11 1.23 3.09
N MET A 105 6.01 0.65 2.28
CA MET A 105 7.36 1.18 2.09
C MET A 105 7.32 2.64 1.65
N ALA A 106 6.49 2.99 0.66
CA ALA A 106 6.33 4.37 0.21
C ALA A 106 5.85 5.31 1.34
N ALA A 107 4.92 4.86 2.18
CA ALA A 107 4.47 5.63 3.34
C ALA A 107 5.56 5.84 4.41
N THR A 108 6.58 4.94 4.49
CA THR A 108 7.66 5.06 5.47
C THR A 108 8.81 5.98 5.05
N LEU A 109 8.82 6.51 3.82
CA LEU A 109 9.96 7.26 3.29
C LEU A 109 10.31 8.53 4.09
N LYS A 110 9.32 9.14 4.74
CA LYS A 110 9.51 10.30 5.63
C LYS A 110 9.34 9.95 7.11
N ALA A 111 9.20 8.67 7.47
CA ALA A 111 9.01 8.25 8.84
C ALA A 111 10.30 8.37 9.66
N GLU A 112 10.18 8.84 10.88
CA GLU A 112 11.30 8.97 11.81
C GLU A 112 11.86 7.60 12.18
N GLY A 113 13.16 7.38 11.94
CA GLY A 113 13.85 6.11 12.22
C GLY A 113 14.14 5.28 10.98
N THR A 114 14.24 3.97 11.17
CA THR A 114 14.61 3.01 10.11
C THR A 114 13.55 1.91 10.01
N SER A 115 12.97 1.76 8.83
CA SER A 115 12.01 0.70 8.53
C SER A 115 12.70 -0.45 7.79
N VAL A 116 12.37 -1.68 8.14
CA VAL A 116 12.95 -2.89 7.54
C VAL A 116 11.84 -3.72 6.91
N PHE A 117 12.01 -4.07 5.64
CA PHE A 117 11.09 -4.91 4.90
C PHE A 117 11.78 -6.20 4.44
N THR A 118 11.17 -7.35 4.72
CA THR A 118 11.62 -8.65 4.22
C THR A 118 10.57 -9.24 3.29
N GLU A 119 10.94 -9.47 2.03
CA GLU A 119 10.04 -10.05 1.04
C GLU A 119 10.25 -11.55 0.94
N ASN A 120 9.28 -12.33 1.44
CA ASN A 120 9.38 -13.79 1.49
C ASN A 120 8.63 -14.49 0.35
N MET A 121 7.80 -13.76 -0.42
CA MET A 121 6.93 -14.34 -1.45
C MET A 121 7.58 -14.30 -2.84
N PHE A 122 8.32 -13.21 -3.16
CA PHE A 122 8.92 -13.00 -4.48
C PHE A 122 10.39 -12.63 -4.38
N GLU A 123 11.17 -13.00 -5.41
CA GLU A 123 12.62 -12.76 -5.42
C GLU A 123 13.00 -11.34 -5.86
N SER A 124 12.20 -10.71 -6.71
CA SER A 124 12.51 -9.42 -7.34
C SER A 124 11.41 -8.38 -7.11
N ARG A 125 11.02 -8.17 -5.83
CA ARG A 125 9.89 -7.29 -5.50
C ARG A 125 10.26 -5.82 -5.32
N PHE A 126 11.55 -5.47 -5.23
CA PHE A 126 12.03 -4.10 -4.99
C PHE A 126 12.36 -3.31 -6.26
N ARG A 127 11.74 -3.63 -7.39
CA ARG A 127 12.00 -2.97 -8.69
C ARG A 127 11.63 -1.48 -8.71
N HIS A 128 10.75 -1.04 -7.84
CA HIS A 128 10.35 0.36 -7.67
C HIS A 128 11.36 1.19 -6.86
N VAL A 129 12.28 0.57 -6.13
CA VAL A 129 13.24 1.27 -5.25
C VAL A 129 14.14 2.25 -5.99
N PRO A 130 14.71 1.95 -7.17
CA PRO A 130 15.50 2.93 -7.92
C PRO A 130 14.73 4.22 -8.22
N GLU A 131 13.44 4.12 -8.54
CA GLU A 131 12.59 5.26 -8.83
C GLU A 131 12.26 6.08 -7.57
N LEU A 132 12.02 5.42 -6.42
CA LEU A 132 11.87 6.12 -5.13
C LEU A 132 13.15 6.86 -4.73
N ARG A 133 14.32 6.29 -5.01
CA ARG A 133 15.61 6.97 -4.77
C ARG A 133 15.77 8.23 -5.63
N ARG A 134 15.21 8.27 -6.84
CA ARG A 134 15.18 9.47 -7.70
C ARG A 134 14.37 10.61 -7.07
N MET A 135 13.41 10.28 -6.20
CA MET A 135 12.64 11.24 -5.41
C MET A 135 13.32 11.64 -4.09
N GLY A 136 14.56 11.21 -3.85
CA GLY A 136 15.32 11.51 -2.65
C GLY A 136 15.19 10.50 -1.51
N ALA A 137 14.53 9.35 -1.74
CA ALA A 137 14.41 8.33 -0.71
C ALA A 137 15.75 7.64 -0.40
N GLU A 138 16.04 7.42 0.87
CA GLU A 138 17.22 6.68 1.34
C GLU A 138 16.83 5.22 1.61
N ILE A 139 17.02 4.37 0.61
CA ILE A 139 16.70 2.94 0.68
C ILE A 139 17.93 2.13 0.29
N SER A 140 18.27 1.10 1.03
CA SER A 140 19.23 0.06 0.64
C SER A 140 18.54 -1.28 0.50
N THR A 141 18.97 -2.08 -0.49
CA THR A 141 18.39 -3.40 -0.75
C THR A 141 19.50 -4.44 -0.86
N GLU A 142 19.29 -5.58 -0.19
CA GLU A 142 20.17 -6.74 -0.28
C GLU A 142 19.30 -8.01 -0.32
N GLY A 143 19.34 -8.72 -1.44
CA GLY A 143 18.50 -9.90 -1.65
C GLY A 143 17.02 -9.61 -1.45
N ARG A 144 16.44 -10.21 -0.42
CA ARG A 144 15.02 -10.08 -0.05
C ARG A 144 14.75 -9.05 1.06
N VAL A 145 15.75 -8.24 1.42
CA VAL A 145 15.63 -7.23 2.47
C VAL A 145 15.79 -5.84 1.88
N ALA A 146 14.92 -4.93 2.30
CA ALA A 146 15.06 -3.50 2.05
C ALA A 146 15.08 -2.75 3.39
N ILE A 147 16.00 -1.80 3.52
CA ILE A 147 16.15 -0.92 4.67
C ILE A 147 15.87 0.50 4.19
N VAL A 148 14.88 1.14 4.78
CA VAL A 148 14.44 2.50 4.48
C VAL A 148 14.82 3.39 5.66
N ARG A 149 15.66 4.38 5.43
CA ARG A 149 15.88 5.47 6.38
C ARG A 149 14.98 6.63 6.03
N GLY A 150 14.19 7.08 7.00
CA GLY A 150 13.31 8.20 6.76
C GLY A 150 14.08 9.48 6.48
N VAL A 151 13.64 10.22 5.46
CA VAL A 151 14.22 11.52 5.08
C VAL A 151 13.30 12.66 5.51
N PRO A 152 13.81 13.88 5.71
CA PRO A 152 12.99 15.02 6.09
C PRO A 152 11.94 15.39 5.04
N SER A 153 12.29 15.31 3.75
CA SER A 153 11.41 15.56 2.63
C SER A 153 11.79 14.70 1.42
N LEU A 154 10.80 14.49 0.55
CA LEU A 154 10.97 13.95 -0.79
C LEU A 154 10.77 15.09 -1.79
N HIS A 155 11.37 14.99 -2.97
CA HIS A 155 11.19 15.96 -4.04
C HIS A 155 10.55 15.31 -5.28
N GLY A 156 9.81 16.10 -6.03
CA GLY A 156 9.24 15.69 -7.29
C GLY A 156 10.31 15.32 -8.32
N ALA A 157 10.04 14.29 -9.10
CA ALA A 157 10.94 13.81 -10.15
C ALA A 157 10.16 13.09 -11.26
N PRO A 158 10.70 13.01 -12.50
CA PRO A 158 10.19 12.06 -13.47
C PRO A 158 10.56 10.64 -13.06
N VAL A 159 9.55 9.78 -12.90
CA VAL A 159 9.68 8.38 -12.47
C VAL A 159 8.90 7.45 -13.39
N THR A 160 9.36 6.21 -13.53
CA THR A 160 8.76 5.21 -14.40
C THR A 160 8.25 4.03 -13.58
N ALA A 161 6.99 3.71 -13.78
CA ALA A 161 6.37 2.56 -13.15
C ALA A 161 6.95 1.23 -13.66
N THR A 162 7.23 0.32 -12.75
CA THR A 162 7.81 -1.00 -13.07
C THR A 162 6.78 -2.11 -13.11
N ASP A 163 5.69 -1.95 -12.38
CA ASP A 163 4.56 -2.87 -12.24
C ASP A 163 3.41 -2.19 -11.49
N LEU A 164 2.28 -2.87 -11.34
CA LEU A 164 1.08 -2.33 -10.69
C LEU A 164 1.36 -1.77 -9.27
N ARG A 165 2.07 -2.52 -8.42
CA ARG A 165 2.29 -2.12 -7.02
C ARG A 165 3.42 -1.11 -6.89
N GLY A 166 4.41 -1.18 -7.79
CA GLY A 166 5.44 -0.16 -7.95
C GLY A 166 4.83 1.18 -8.38
N SER A 167 3.90 1.19 -9.34
CA SER A 167 3.16 2.40 -9.74
C SER A 167 2.42 3.03 -8.56
N ALA A 168 1.69 2.22 -7.81
CA ALA A 168 0.94 2.71 -6.64
C ALA A 168 1.88 3.24 -5.54
N ALA A 169 3.05 2.61 -5.33
CA ALA A 169 4.05 3.09 -4.39
C ALA A 169 4.63 4.44 -4.81
N LEU A 170 4.92 4.63 -6.11
CA LEU A 170 5.41 5.91 -6.65
C LEU A 170 4.35 7.00 -6.53
N LEU A 171 3.07 6.67 -6.76
CA LEU A 171 1.96 7.58 -6.55
C LEU A 171 1.85 8.02 -5.08
N ILE A 172 1.93 7.07 -4.13
CA ILE A 172 1.91 7.36 -2.69
C ILE A 172 3.10 8.25 -2.29
N ALA A 173 4.30 7.98 -2.81
CA ALA A 173 5.47 8.81 -2.55
C ALA A 173 5.30 10.22 -3.11
N ALA A 174 4.74 10.36 -4.33
CA ALA A 174 4.49 11.64 -4.99
C ALA A 174 3.53 12.53 -4.19
N LEU A 175 2.47 11.95 -3.60
CA LEU A 175 1.53 12.69 -2.73
C LEU A 175 2.19 13.31 -1.50
N GLY A 176 3.29 12.73 -1.03
CA GLY A 176 4.05 13.24 0.11
C GLY A 176 5.31 14.02 -0.26
N ALA A 177 5.59 14.23 -1.55
CA ALA A 177 6.78 14.93 -2.06
C ALA A 177 6.54 16.42 -2.30
N GLU A 178 7.60 17.21 -2.26
CA GLU A 178 7.59 18.62 -2.63
C GLU A 178 7.82 18.77 -4.14
N GLY A 179 7.07 19.65 -4.78
CA GLY A 179 7.18 19.91 -6.23
C GLY A 179 6.37 18.93 -7.08
N GLU A 180 6.69 18.85 -8.36
CA GLU A 180 5.93 18.06 -9.34
C GLU A 180 6.61 16.72 -9.63
N THR A 181 5.83 15.63 -9.55
CA THR A 181 6.25 14.30 -9.97
C THR A 181 5.54 13.91 -11.26
N VAL A 182 6.30 13.52 -12.27
CA VAL A 182 5.75 12.99 -13.53
C VAL A 182 5.88 11.47 -13.50
N LEU A 183 4.74 10.78 -13.36
CA LEU A 183 4.68 9.32 -13.32
C LEU A 183 4.38 8.74 -14.71
N HIS A 184 5.36 8.11 -15.33
CA HIS A 184 5.18 7.32 -16.56
C HIS A 184 4.68 5.91 -16.21
N ASP A 185 3.36 5.70 -16.22
CA ASP A 185 2.71 4.50 -15.67
C ASP A 185 2.60 3.32 -16.65
N ASN A 186 2.64 3.52 -17.96
CA ASN A 186 2.43 2.46 -18.95
C ASN A 186 1.17 1.60 -18.68
N CYS A 187 0.10 2.22 -18.19
CA CYS A 187 -1.19 1.59 -17.87
C CYS A 187 -1.14 0.53 -16.75
N HIS A 188 -0.12 0.49 -15.92
CA HIS A 188 -0.04 -0.45 -14.81
C HIS A 188 -1.12 -0.21 -13.75
N LEU A 189 -1.39 1.05 -13.36
CA LEU A 189 -2.40 1.40 -12.35
C LEU A 189 -3.80 0.92 -12.74
N ARG A 190 -4.17 1.03 -14.02
CA ARG A 190 -5.49 0.60 -14.52
C ARG A 190 -5.78 -0.89 -14.35
N ARG A 191 -4.78 -1.70 -14.07
CA ARG A 191 -4.96 -3.14 -13.81
C ARG A 191 -5.52 -3.44 -12.43
N GLY A 192 -5.47 -2.50 -11.49
CA GLY A 192 -5.93 -2.71 -10.11
C GLY A 192 -6.66 -1.52 -9.51
N TYR A 193 -6.77 -0.40 -10.25
CA TYR A 193 -7.47 0.80 -9.79
C TYR A 193 -8.30 1.33 -10.95
N GLU A 194 -9.60 1.56 -10.73
CA GLU A 194 -10.52 2.01 -11.77
C GLU A 194 -10.14 3.40 -12.29
N ASP A 195 -10.03 4.38 -11.40
CA ASP A 195 -9.63 5.75 -11.72
C ASP A 195 -8.93 6.40 -10.52
N PRO A 196 -7.63 6.14 -10.33
CA PRO A 196 -6.89 6.68 -9.19
C PRO A 196 -6.76 8.21 -9.23
N VAL A 197 -6.71 8.80 -10.44
CA VAL A 197 -6.64 10.26 -10.62
C VAL A 197 -7.91 10.90 -10.11
N LYS A 198 -9.07 10.41 -10.53
CA LYS A 198 -10.38 10.93 -10.09
C LYS A 198 -10.54 10.81 -8.56
N VAL A 199 -10.19 9.65 -7.98
CA VAL A 199 -10.30 9.43 -6.53
C VAL A 199 -9.42 10.41 -5.77
N LEU A 200 -8.14 10.54 -6.14
CA LEU A 200 -7.21 11.41 -5.43
C LEU A 200 -7.54 12.89 -5.62
N THR A 201 -7.98 13.31 -6.82
CA THR A 201 -8.47 14.68 -7.05
C THR A 201 -9.68 15.00 -6.17
N ALA A 202 -10.61 14.05 -6.03
CA ALA A 202 -11.77 14.23 -5.14
C ALA A 202 -11.37 14.32 -3.66
N LEU A 203 -10.24 13.73 -3.28
CA LEU A 203 -9.66 13.84 -1.93
C LEU A 203 -8.79 15.10 -1.74
N GLY A 204 -8.64 15.95 -2.77
CA GLY A 204 -7.93 17.21 -2.70
C GLY A 204 -6.48 17.17 -3.21
N ALA A 205 -6.03 16.08 -3.84
CA ALA A 205 -4.72 16.03 -4.48
C ALA A 205 -4.72 16.81 -5.81
N GLU A 206 -3.66 17.55 -6.07
CA GLU A 206 -3.43 18.24 -7.35
C GLU A 206 -2.80 17.26 -8.36
N ILE A 207 -3.64 16.62 -9.18
CA ILE A 207 -3.23 15.65 -10.20
C ILE A 207 -3.80 16.04 -11.56
N ARG A 208 -2.98 15.90 -12.60
CA ARG A 208 -3.37 16.17 -14.00
C ARG A 208 -2.74 15.15 -14.97
#